data_71c63a1ed34c4cf23ef82b1a7fdfd714
#
_entry.id   71c63a1ed34c4cf23ef82b1a7fdfd714
#
_cell.length_a   1.000
_cell.length_b   1.000
_cell.length_c   1.000
_cell.angle_alpha   90.00
_cell.angle_beta   90.00
_cell.angle_gamma   90.00
#
_symmetry.space_group_name_H-M   'P 1'
#
loop_
_entity.id
_entity.type
_entity.pdbx_description
1 polymer ?
#
loop_
_entity_poly.entity_id
_entity_poly.type
_entity_poly.pdbx_seq_one_letter_code
_entity_poly.pdbx_strand_id
1 'polypeptide(L)'
;EQALTAHFSEYVSMQWEKLCRDAVTGNLVNGVVYGKAKRWWGSVLNEDKKPEQVEFDVMAESLEKKYLLVGECKWTTGENGKQLTAELLRKANLLPFAKNYTIVPVLFLKNAPKDDAGNAMLSENVVELMK
;
A
#
# COMPACT_ATOMS: atom_id res chain seq x y z
N GLU A 1 2.08 -24.71 -19.23
CA GLU A 1 3.02 -24.26 -18.21
C GLU A 1 3.00 -22.76 -17.99
N GLN A 2 2.93 -21.97 -19.05
CA GLN A 2 2.84 -20.52 -18.89
C GLN A 2 1.56 -20.10 -18.17
N ALA A 3 0.45 -20.78 -18.43
CA ALA A 3 -0.81 -20.53 -17.76
C ALA A 3 -0.72 -20.85 -16.26
N LEU A 4 -0.07 -21.97 -15.91
CA LEU A 4 0.13 -22.34 -14.53
C LEU A 4 1.03 -21.34 -13.81
N THR A 5 2.08 -20.86 -14.45
CA THR A 5 2.99 -19.88 -13.89
C THR A 5 2.27 -18.55 -13.63
N ALA A 6 1.44 -18.10 -14.58
CA ALA A 6 0.68 -16.88 -14.46
C ALA A 6 -0.32 -16.97 -13.29
N HIS A 7 -1.04 -18.09 -13.17
CA HIS A 7 -1.98 -18.29 -12.07
C HIS A 7 -1.29 -18.34 -10.72
N PHE A 8 -0.12 -18.98 -10.67
CA PHE A 8 0.67 -19.05 -9.45
C PHE A 8 1.12 -17.66 -9.01
N SER A 9 1.59 -16.84 -9.96
CA SER A 9 2.03 -15.47 -9.66
C SER A 9 0.88 -14.60 -9.15
N GLU A 10 -0.30 -14.70 -9.76
CA GLU A 10 -1.49 -14.00 -9.27
C GLU A 10 -1.86 -14.44 -7.87
N TYR A 11 -1.83 -15.74 -7.61
CA TYR A 11 -2.13 -16.28 -6.30
C TYR A 11 -1.17 -15.73 -5.24
N VAL A 12 0.13 -15.73 -5.52
CA VAL A 12 1.14 -15.23 -4.59
C VAL A 12 0.92 -13.74 -4.32
N SER A 13 0.64 -12.95 -5.37
CA SER A 13 0.39 -11.52 -5.23
C SER A 13 -0.83 -11.25 -4.34
N MET A 14 -1.91 -11.99 -4.54
CA MET A 14 -3.11 -11.85 -3.72
C MET A 14 -2.86 -12.21 -2.26
N GLN A 15 -2.10 -13.27 -2.01
CA GLN A 15 -1.74 -13.69 -0.66
C GLN A 15 -0.85 -12.64 0.00
N TRP A 16 0.09 -12.05 -0.75
CA TRP A 16 0.95 -11.00 -0.25
C TRP A 16 0.14 -9.78 0.16
N GLU A 17 -0.80 -9.34 -0.69
CA GLU A 17 -1.65 -8.20 -0.37
C GLU A 17 -2.47 -8.44 0.90
N LYS A 18 -3.04 -9.62 1.03
CA LYS A 18 -3.82 -9.99 2.21
C LYS A 18 -2.94 -9.98 3.46
N LEU A 19 -1.74 -10.53 3.36
CA LEU A 19 -0.78 -10.56 4.47
C LEU A 19 -0.42 -9.13 4.91
N CYS A 20 -0.21 -8.23 3.95
CA CYS A 20 0.12 -6.84 4.26
C CYS A 20 -1.04 -6.16 5.01
N ARG A 21 -2.27 -6.36 4.56
CA ARG A 21 -3.44 -5.79 5.25
C ARG A 21 -3.57 -6.35 6.67
N ASP A 22 -3.39 -7.65 6.83
CA ASP A 22 -3.47 -8.28 8.14
C ASP A 22 -2.37 -7.77 9.07
N ALA A 23 -1.18 -7.53 8.54
CA ALA A 23 -0.06 -7.03 9.34
C ALA A 23 -0.30 -5.60 9.85
N VAL A 24 -0.96 -4.76 9.06
CA VAL A 24 -1.25 -3.37 9.45
C VAL A 24 -2.38 -3.31 10.46
N THR A 25 -3.39 -4.16 10.32
CA THR A 25 -4.60 -4.12 11.12
C THR A 25 -4.30 -4.26 12.62
N GLY A 26 -4.63 -3.22 13.38
CA GLY A 26 -4.45 -3.23 14.84
C GLY A 26 -3.02 -3.15 15.30
N ASN A 27 -2.06 -2.92 14.41
CA ASN A 27 -0.64 -2.94 14.74
C ASN A 27 0.00 -1.56 14.67
N LEU A 28 1.16 -1.45 15.31
CA LEU A 28 1.97 -0.24 15.32
C LEU A 28 2.85 -0.22 14.07
N VAL A 29 2.66 0.78 13.21
CA VAL A 29 3.47 0.96 12.01
C VAL A 29 4.05 2.36 12.06
N ASN A 30 5.39 2.46 12.09
CA ASN A 30 6.12 3.72 12.15
C ASN A 30 5.60 4.64 13.28
N GLY A 31 5.35 4.08 14.45
CA GLY A 31 4.94 4.82 15.63
C GLY A 31 3.44 5.14 15.71
N VAL A 32 2.64 4.63 14.79
CA VAL A 32 1.20 4.89 14.74
C VAL A 32 0.43 3.58 14.73
N VAL A 33 -0.63 3.48 15.53
CA VAL A 33 -1.49 2.30 15.56
C VAL A 33 -2.66 2.52 14.61
N TYR A 34 -2.87 1.57 13.72
CA TYR A 34 -3.93 1.64 12.71
C TYR A 34 -5.08 0.70 13.03
N GLY A 35 -6.27 1.08 12.60
CA GLY A 35 -7.43 0.22 12.65
C GLY A 35 -7.41 -0.80 11.52
N LYS A 36 -8.56 -1.34 11.16
CA LYS A 36 -8.64 -2.39 10.13
C LYS A 36 -8.20 -1.87 8.77
N ALA A 37 -7.23 -2.54 8.18
CA ALA A 37 -6.76 -2.23 6.84
C ALA A 37 -7.64 -2.93 5.81
N LYS A 38 -7.95 -2.21 4.72
CA LYS A 38 -8.79 -2.71 3.64
C LYS A 38 -8.17 -2.34 2.30
N ARG A 39 -8.58 -3.05 1.26
CA ARG A 39 -8.36 -2.62 -0.11
C ARG A 39 -9.41 -1.56 -0.43
N TRP A 40 -8.99 -0.50 -1.11
CA TRP A 40 -9.91 0.58 -1.52
C TRP A 40 -9.78 0.83 -3.01
N TRP A 41 -10.90 1.00 -3.68
CA TRP A 41 -10.92 1.38 -5.09
C TRP A 41 -12.12 2.27 -5.35
N GLY A 42 -12.00 3.14 -6.35
CA GLY A 42 -13.09 4.01 -6.71
C GLY A 42 -12.69 4.97 -7.80
N SER A 43 -13.65 5.75 -8.26
CA SER A 43 -13.45 6.79 -9.25
C SER A 43 -13.33 8.14 -8.56
N VAL A 44 -12.28 8.88 -8.90
CA VAL A 44 -12.03 10.23 -8.36
C VAL A 44 -11.78 11.19 -9.52
N LEU A 45 -11.88 12.48 -9.27
CA LEU A 45 -11.52 13.49 -10.27
C LEU A 45 -10.02 13.73 -10.21
N ASN A 46 -9.34 13.60 -11.36
CA ASN A 46 -7.90 13.81 -11.41
C ASN A 46 -7.57 15.31 -11.57
N GLU A 47 -6.28 15.61 -11.78
CA GLU A 47 -5.78 16.98 -11.91
C GLU A 47 -6.44 17.74 -13.06
N ASP A 48 -6.88 17.03 -14.10
CA ASP A 48 -7.57 17.59 -15.25
C ASP A 48 -9.08 17.63 -15.07
N LYS A 49 -9.56 17.32 -13.86
CA LYS A 49 -10.98 17.27 -13.50
C LYS A 49 -11.74 16.21 -14.31
N LYS A 50 -11.06 15.14 -14.67
CA LYS A 50 -11.65 13.99 -15.36
C LYS A 50 -11.69 12.79 -14.44
N PRO A 51 -12.68 11.88 -14.62
CA PRO A 51 -12.73 10.67 -13.79
C PRO A 51 -11.50 9.81 -14.00
N GLU A 52 -10.94 9.33 -12.89
CA GLU A 52 -9.82 8.39 -12.90
C GLU A 52 -10.10 7.31 -11.89
N GLN A 53 -9.90 6.04 -12.28
CA GLN A 53 -9.98 4.91 -11.36
C GLN A 53 -8.69 4.83 -10.57
N VAL A 54 -8.82 4.83 -9.24
CA VAL A 54 -7.67 4.66 -8.36
C VAL A 54 -7.91 3.48 -7.44
N GLU A 55 -6.81 2.84 -7.04
CA GLU A 55 -6.86 1.66 -6.21
C GLU A 55 -5.71 1.68 -5.23
N PHE A 56 -5.97 1.26 -4.00
CA PHE A 56 -4.95 1.10 -2.97
C PHE A 56 -5.05 -0.32 -2.43
N ASP A 57 -3.93 -1.03 -2.44
CA ASP A 57 -3.89 -2.40 -1.94
C ASP A 57 -4.11 -2.46 -0.43
N VAL A 58 -3.65 -1.43 0.27
CA VAL A 58 -3.80 -1.29 1.73
C VAL A 58 -4.23 0.14 2.04
N MET A 59 -5.30 0.29 2.79
CA MET A 59 -5.72 1.59 3.31
C MET A 59 -6.20 1.39 4.73
N ALA A 60 -5.64 2.17 5.66
CA ALA A 60 -6.02 2.09 7.07
C ALA A 60 -5.99 3.46 7.71
N GLU A 61 -7.00 3.74 8.50
CA GLU A 61 -7.09 4.96 9.30
C GLU A 61 -6.45 4.69 10.65
N SER A 62 -5.66 5.63 11.17
CA SER A 62 -5.11 5.50 12.52
C SER A 62 -6.24 5.54 13.56
N LEU A 63 -6.02 4.96 14.73
CA LEU A 63 -7.02 4.96 15.79
C LEU A 63 -7.38 6.38 16.23
N GLU A 64 -6.43 7.32 16.14
CA GLU A 64 -6.66 8.73 16.46
C GLU A 64 -7.32 9.50 15.31
N LYS A 65 -7.50 8.87 14.15
CA LYS A 65 -8.10 9.44 12.94
C LYS A 65 -7.32 10.63 12.37
N LYS A 66 -6.02 10.68 12.63
CA LYS A 66 -5.12 11.72 12.13
C LYS A 66 -4.34 11.31 10.89
N TYR A 67 -4.03 10.03 10.77
CA TYR A 67 -3.20 9.50 9.69
C TYR A 67 -4.00 8.53 8.85
N LEU A 68 -3.76 8.57 7.56
CA LEU A 68 -4.30 7.58 6.62
C LEU A 68 -3.12 6.89 5.95
N LEU A 69 -2.93 5.63 6.27
CA LEU A 69 -1.92 4.80 5.62
C LEU A 69 -2.47 4.34 4.28
N VAL A 70 -1.72 4.59 3.22
CA VAL A 70 -2.04 4.10 1.88
C VAL A 70 -0.87 3.26 1.41
N GLY A 71 -1.15 2.06 0.91
CA GLY A 71 -0.10 1.11 0.58
C GLY A 71 -0.25 0.50 -0.78
N GLU A 72 0.89 0.26 -1.41
CA GLU A 72 1.02 -0.47 -2.66
C GLU A 72 1.84 -1.72 -2.38
N CYS A 73 1.33 -2.87 -2.80
CA CYS A 73 1.99 -4.16 -2.58
C CYS A 73 2.55 -4.69 -3.89
N LYS A 74 3.83 -5.06 -3.89
CA LYS A 74 4.50 -5.65 -5.05
C LYS A 74 5.30 -6.88 -4.62
N TRP A 75 5.10 -7.99 -5.30
CA TRP A 75 5.85 -9.22 -5.05
C TRP A 75 6.84 -9.45 -6.19
N THR A 76 7.65 -8.41 -6.47
CA THR A 76 8.65 -8.41 -7.54
C THR A 76 9.94 -7.83 -6.99
N THR A 77 11.02 -7.90 -7.77
CA THR A 77 12.31 -7.35 -7.39
C THR A 77 12.67 -6.15 -8.27
N GLY A 78 13.58 -5.32 -7.81
CA GLY A 78 14.10 -4.20 -8.60
C GLY A 78 13.12 -3.06 -8.81
N GLU A 79 12.18 -2.87 -7.87
CA GLU A 79 11.20 -1.79 -7.96
C GLU A 79 11.83 -0.43 -7.73
N ASN A 80 11.29 0.60 -8.39
CA ASN A 80 11.69 1.98 -8.17
C ASN A 80 10.81 2.59 -7.07
N GLY A 81 11.34 2.63 -5.85
CA GLY A 81 10.58 3.05 -4.68
C GLY A 81 10.14 4.50 -4.74
N LYS A 82 10.98 5.40 -5.26
CA LYS A 82 10.62 6.82 -5.36
C LYS A 82 9.46 7.03 -6.32
N GLN A 83 9.49 6.36 -7.46
CA GLN A 83 8.44 6.47 -8.46
C GLN A 83 7.13 5.89 -7.93
N LEU A 84 7.17 4.73 -7.29
CA LEU A 84 5.99 4.11 -6.70
C LEU A 84 5.40 4.98 -5.59
N THR A 85 6.25 5.55 -4.74
CA THR A 85 5.80 6.41 -3.65
C THR A 85 5.17 7.69 -4.19
N ALA A 86 5.79 8.31 -5.20
CA ALA A 86 5.25 9.54 -5.81
C ALA A 86 3.86 9.30 -6.41
N GLU A 87 3.69 8.20 -7.14
CA GLU A 87 2.40 7.86 -7.73
C GLU A 87 1.36 7.54 -6.67
N LEU A 88 1.75 6.84 -5.61
CA LEU A 88 0.87 6.51 -4.50
C LEU A 88 0.37 7.79 -3.81
N LEU A 89 1.26 8.74 -3.57
CA LEU A 89 0.90 10.04 -3.00
C LEU A 89 0.00 10.85 -3.93
N ARG A 90 0.30 10.84 -5.23
CA ARG A 90 -0.52 11.55 -6.21
C ARG A 90 -1.96 11.05 -6.15
N LYS A 91 -2.14 9.74 -6.21
CA LYS A 91 -3.47 9.12 -6.15
C LYS A 91 -4.18 9.43 -4.83
N ALA A 92 -3.45 9.33 -3.73
CA ALA A 92 -4.03 9.56 -2.39
C ALA A 92 -4.54 10.99 -2.26
N ASN A 93 -3.82 11.96 -2.80
CA ASN A 93 -4.22 13.36 -2.73
C ASN A 93 -5.44 13.68 -3.60
N LEU A 94 -5.83 12.80 -4.49
CA LEU A 94 -7.06 12.94 -5.27
C LEU A 94 -8.31 12.51 -4.49
N LEU A 95 -8.15 11.78 -3.40
CA LEU A 95 -9.27 11.31 -2.59
C LEU A 95 -10.00 12.50 -1.96
N PRO A 96 -11.34 12.54 -2.03
CA PRO A 96 -12.09 13.66 -1.46
C PRO A 96 -11.87 13.86 0.04
N PHE A 97 -11.56 12.78 0.76
CA PHE A 97 -11.35 12.82 2.21
C PHE A 97 -9.87 12.95 2.62
N ALA A 98 -8.95 13.07 1.64
CA ALA A 98 -7.51 13.11 1.94
C ALA A 98 -7.12 14.28 2.84
N LYS A 99 -7.78 15.42 2.69
CA LYS A 99 -7.48 16.63 3.47
C LYS A 99 -7.75 16.47 4.97
N ASN A 100 -8.49 15.44 5.36
CA ASN A 100 -8.80 15.18 6.77
C ASN A 100 -7.67 14.45 7.48
N TYR A 101 -6.64 14.03 6.74
CA TYR A 101 -5.56 13.19 7.26
C TYR A 101 -4.20 13.69 6.83
N THR A 102 -3.19 13.28 7.58
CA THR A 102 -1.82 13.24 7.08
C THR A 102 -1.66 11.90 6.37
N ILE A 103 -1.33 11.94 5.09
CA ILE A 103 -1.17 10.72 4.30
C ILE A 103 0.17 10.08 4.60
N VAL A 104 0.16 8.78 4.88
CA VAL A 104 1.37 8.00 5.12
C VAL A 104 1.50 6.94 4.03
N PRO A 105 2.35 7.16 3.02
CA PRO A 105 2.54 6.18 1.95
C PRO A 105 3.50 5.09 2.42
N VAL A 106 3.14 3.83 2.14
CA VAL A 106 3.98 2.68 2.48
C VAL A 106 4.03 1.74 1.29
N LEU A 107 5.23 1.31 0.93
CA LEU A 107 5.42 0.28 -0.08
C LEU A 107 5.68 -1.05 0.63
N PHE A 108 4.94 -2.08 0.25
CA PHE A 108 5.13 -3.44 0.77
C PHE A 108 5.78 -4.26 -0.33
N LEU A 109 7.07 -4.49 -0.19
CA LEU A 109 7.89 -5.06 -1.25
C LEU A 109 8.48 -6.40 -0.83
N LYS A 110 8.66 -7.29 -1.79
CA LYS A 110 9.34 -8.56 -1.55
C LYS A 110 10.77 -8.34 -1.08
N ASN A 111 11.48 -7.41 -1.75
CA ASN A 111 12.87 -7.09 -1.47
C ASN A 111 13.06 -5.58 -1.46
N ALA A 112 14.19 -5.12 -0.95
CA ALA A 112 14.52 -3.70 -0.91
C ALA A 112 14.44 -3.09 -2.30
N PRO A 113 13.90 -1.85 -2.44
CA PRO A 113 13.85 -1.19 -3.73
C PRO A 113 15.25 -0.83 -4.19
N LYS A 114 15.43 -0.75 -5.52
CA LYS A 114 16.76 -0.48 -6.08
C LYS A 114 17.29 0.92 -5.75
N ASP A 115 16.41 1.85 -5.38
CA ASP A 115 16.76 3.24 -5.09
C ASP A 115 16.66 3.60 -3.60
N ASP A 116 16.51 2.60 -2.74
CA ASP A 116 16.50 2.77 -1.29
C ASP A 116 15.52 3.84 -0.79
N ALA A 117 14.30 3.85 -1.31
CA ALA A 117 13.24 4.73 -0.82
C ALA A 117 12.80 4.33 0.59
N GLY A 118 12.74 5.30 1.50
CA GLY A 118 12.70 5.06 2.94
C GLY A 118 11.45 4.46 3.56
N ASN A 119 10.32 4.41 2.86
CA ASN A 119 9.05 3.93 3.43
C ASN A 119 8.64 2.54 2.95
N ALA A 120 9.61 1.70 2.65
CA ALA A 120 9.34 0.34 2.23
C ALA A 120 9.30 -0.61 3.42
N MET A 121 8.29 -1.47 3.46
CA MET A 121 8.23 -2.61 4.37
C MET A 121 8.47 -3.88 3.55
N LEU A 122 9.46 -4.64 3.97
CA LEU A 122 9.84 -5.87 3.27
C LEU A 122 9.11 -7.06 3.87
N SER A 123 9.13 -8.20 3.19
CA SER A 123 8.44 -9.40 3.65
C SER A 123 8.80 -9.77 5.08
N GLU A 124 10.06 -9.63 5.47
CA GLU A 124 10.50 -9.92 6.84
C GLU A 124 9.89 -8.96 7.86
N ASN A 125 9.71 -7.68 7.49
CA ASN A 125 9.09 -6.69 8.37
C ASN A 125 7.61 -6.99 8.57
N VAL A 126 6.93 -7.41 7.52
CA VAL A 126 5.51 -7.75 7.56
C VAL A 126 5.28 -8.96 8.47
N VAL A 127 6.10 -9.99 8.33
CA VAL A 127 6.03 -11.18 9.18
C VAL A 127 6.28 -10.82 10.64
N GLU A 128 7.24 -9.93 10.89
CA GLU A 128 7.57 -9.50 12.25
C GLU A 128 6.38 -8.81 12.93
N LEU A 129 5.64 -7.97 12.18
CA LEU A 129 4.45 -7.31 12.72
C LEU A 129 3.35 -8.27 13.15
N MET A 130 3.30 -9.45 12.54
CA MET A 130 2.25 -10.44 12.80
C MET A 130 2.56 -11.35 13.98
N LYS A 131 3.73 -11.24 14.58
CA LYS A 131 4.09 -12.03 15.75
C LYS A 131 3.47 -11.47 17.06
#